data_94662f8f42a68441131b5d4188459c3e
#
_entry.id   94662f8f42a68441131b5d4188459c3e
#
_cell.length_a   1.000
_cell.length_b   1.000
_cell.length_c   1.000
_cell.angle_alpha   90.00
_cell.angle_beta   90.00
_cell.angle_gamma   90.00
#
_symmetry.space_group_name_H-M   'P 1'
#
loop_
_entity.id
_entity.type
_entity.pdbx_description
1 polymer ?
#
loop_
_entity_poly.entity_id
_entity_poly.type
_entity_poly.pdbx_seq_one_letter_code
_entity_poly.pdbx_strand_id
1 'polypeptide(L)'
;MKEYIVKKCLKCGALVRVIDDCNCDNCSIVCCGESMTKLVPNSTDGVVEKHVPCYEIKDGKVYVTVNHVMEEDHYIKWISFVYDDIEITTHLTPGKVATAHGKYVKGMKIYAYCNKHGLWVKEVE
;
A
#
# COMPACT_ATOMS: atom_id res chain seq x y z
N MET A 1 -7.89 11.62 10.69
CA MET A 1 -6.97 11.18 9.63
C MET A 1 -7.78 10.74 8.42
N LYS A 2 -7.40 11.18 7.23
CA LYS A 2 -8.08 10.76 6.01
C LYS A 2 -7.84 9.28 5.73
N GLU A 3 -8.83 8.64 5.13
CA GLU A 3 -8.70 7.26 4.70
C GLU A 3 -7.65 7.16 3.58
N TYR A 4 -6.82 6.11 3.66
CA TYR A 4 -5.84 5.82 2.61
C TYR A 4 -6.53 4.99 1.52
N ILE A 5 -6.93 5.64 0.44
CA ILE A 5 -7.71 5.01 -0.63
C ILE A 5 -6.83 4.78 -1.86
N VAL A 6 -6.79 3.53 -2.31
CA VAL A 6 -6.17 3.15 -3.59
C VAL A 6 -7.24 2.49 -4.44
N LYS A 7 -7.39 2.95 -5.68
CA LYS A 7 -8.31 2.33 -6.64
C LYS A 7 -7.53 1.75 -7.81
N LYS A 8 -8.03 0.66 -8.36
CA LYS A 8 -7.38 -0.09 -9.44
C LYS A 8 -8.34 -0.30 -10.60
N CYS A 9 -7.82 -0.11 -11.82
CA CYS A 9 -8.51 -0.56 -13.02
C CYS A 9 -8.23 -2.05 -13.23
N LEU A 10 -9.27 -2.87 -13.22
CA LEU A 10 -9.11 -4.31 -13.39
C LEU A 10 -8.77 -4.71 -14.81
N LYS A 11 -8.93 -3.80 -15.80
CA LYS A 11 -8.59 -4.09 -17.20
C LYS A 11 -7.13 -3.77 -17.51
N CYS A 12 -6.67 -2.58 -17.19
CA CYS A 12 -5.32 -2.16 -17.57
C CYS A 12 -4.32 -2.16 -16.42
N GLY A 13 -4.79 -2.35 -15.17
CA GLY A 13 -3.93 -2.39 -14.00
C GLY A 13 -3.52 -1.02 -13.46
N ALA A 14 -4.06 0.06 -13.99
CA ALA A 14 -3.74 1.40 -13.48
C ALA A 14 -4.13 1.52 -12.01
N LEU A 15 -3.26 2.16 -11.23
CA LEU A 15 -3.49 2.40 -9.81
C LEU A 15 -3.58 3.89 -9.57
N VAL A 16 -4.54 4.29 -8.75
CA VAL A 16 -4.76 5.69 -8.41
C VAL A 16 -4.82 5.82 -6.89
N ARG A 17 -3.98 6.70 -6.34
CA ARG A 17 -4.07 7.10 -4.95
C ARG A 17 -5.09 8.23 -4.87
N VAL A 18 -6.22 7.99 -4.20
CA VAL A 18 -7.31 8.96 -4.11
C VAL A 18 -7.11 9.86 -2.91
N ILE A 19 -6.84 11.12 -3.15
CA ILE A 19 -6.64 12.13 -2.10
C ILE A 19 -7.99 12.54 -1.51
N ASP A 20 -8.95 12.83 -2.36
CA ASP A 20 -10.32 13.14 -1.99
C ASP A 20 -11.24 12.34 -2.91
N ASP A 21 -12.06 11.47 -2.34
CA ASP A 21 -12.99 10.68 -3.12
C ASP A 21 -14.24 11.50 -3.48
N CYS A 22 -14.93 11.08 -4.52
CA CYS A 22 -16.23 11.68 -4.87
C CYS A 22 -17.25 11.40 -3.75
N ASN A 23 -18.09 12.39 -3.48
CA ASN A 23 -19.06 12.31 -2.40
C ASN A 23 -20.51 12.46 -2.85
N CYS A 24 -20.76 12.26 -4.13
CA CYS A 24 -22.11 12.29 -4.70
C CYS A 24 -22.62 10.87 -4.93
N ASP A 25 -23.95 10.73 -4.99
CA ASP A 25 -24.56 9.44 -5.31
C ASP A 25 -24.22 9.07 -6.77
N ASN A 26 -23.96 7.79 -7.01
CA ASN A 26 -23.71 7.23 -8.34
C ASN A 26 -22.50 7.80 -9.06
N CYS A 27 -21.55 8.43 -8.35
CA CYS A 27 -20.31 8.86 -8.96
C CYS A 27 -19.22 7.81 -8.77
N SER A 28 -18.29 7.77 -9.71
CA SER A 28 -17.13 6.88 -9.64
C SER A 28 -16.00 7.39 -10.51
N ILE A 29 -14.80 6.93 -10.23
CA ILE A 29 -13.65 7.16 -11.10
C ILE A 29 -13.63 6.02 -12.13
N VAL A 30 -13.61 6.37 -13.40
CA VAL A 30 -13.73 5.40 -14.50
C VAL A 30 -12.41 5.29 -15.26
N CYS A 31 -11.99 4.07 -15.55
CA CYS A 31 -10.84 3.77 -16.40
C CYS A 31 -11.20 2.59 -17.30
N CYS A 32 -10.84 2.67 -18.57
CA CYS A 32 -11.16 1.63 -19.56
C CYS A 32 -12.66 1.29 -19.61
N GLY A 33 -13.51 2.29 -19.45
CA GLY A 33 -14.97 2.12 -19.52
C GLY A 33 -15.62 1.48 -18.31
N GLU A 34 -14.88 1.26 -17.23
CA GLU A 34 -15.41 0.65 -16.00
C GLU A 34 -15.04 1.47 -14.77
N SER A 35 -15.88 1.40 -13.74
CA SER A 35 -15.56 1.99 -12.45
C SER A 35 -14.33 1.33 -11.87
N MET A 36 -13.37 2.12 -11.40
CA MET A 36 -12.20 1.60 -10.72
C MET A 36 -12.61 0.98 -9.38
N THR A 37 -11.92 -0.08 -9.00
CA THR A 37 -12.22 -0.83 -7.80
C THR A 37 -11.40 -0.31 -6.62
N LYS A 38 -12.08 0.01 -5.52
CA LYS A 38 -11.41 0.37 -4.27
C LYS A 38 -10.77 -0.89 -3.67
N LEU A 39 -9.48 -0.83 -3.40
CA LEU A 39 -8.77 -1.94 -2.78
C LEU A 39 -9.01 -1.93 -1.27
N VAL A 40 -9.32 -3.12 -0.73
CA VAL A 40 -9.48 -3.31 0.72
C VAL A 40 -8.21 -3.99 1.23
N PRO A 41 -7.47 -3.36 2.14
CA PRO A 41 -6.23 -3.97 2.64
C PRO A 41 -6.47 -5.33 3.29
N ASN A 42 -5.52 -6.26 3.13
CA ASN A 42 -5.53 -7.58 3.74
C ASN A 42 -6.73 -8.45 3.34
N SER A 43 -7.37 -8.16 2.20
CA SER A 43 -8.60 -8.86 1.79
C SER A 43 -8.41 -9.83 0.63
N THR A 44 -7.23 -9.85 0.01
CA THR A 44 -6.96 -10.71 -1.15
C THR A 44 -6.27 -12.00 -0.73
N ASP A 45 -6.33 -13.00 -1.61
CA ASP A 45 -5.57 -14.23 -1.41
C ASP A 45 -4.07 -13.95 -1.44
N GLY A 46 -3.35 -14.57 -0.55
CA GLY A 46 -1.92 -14.41 -0.44
C GLY A 46 -1.46 -14.87 0.94
N VAL A 47 -0.19 -15.19 1.05
CA VAL A 47 0.39 -15.61 2.33
C VAL A 47 0.63 -14.35 3.18
N VAL A 48 -0.04 -14.27 4.33
CA VAL A 48 -0.01 -13.09 5.20
C VAL A 48 1.42 -12.72 5.59
N GLU A 49 2.21 -13.67 6.06
CA GLU A 49 3.59 -13.41 6.50
C GLU A 49 4.53 -12.98 5.36
N LYS A 50 4.12 -13.15 4.10
CA LYS A 50 4.90 -12.69 2.93
C LYS A 50 4.42 -11.35 2.36
N HIS A 51 3.32 -10.81 2.87
CA HIS A 51 2.72 -9.60 2.33
C HIS A 51 2.54 -8.50 3.36
N VAL A 52 2.18 -8.85 4.61
CA VAL A 52 2.02 -7.86 5.68
C VAL A 52 3.40 -7.35 6.08
N PRO A 53 3.60 -6.02 6.10
CA PRO A 53 4.90 -5.46 6.50
C PRO A 53 5.29 -5.87 7.92
N CYS A 54 6.58 -6.21 8.08
CA CYS A 54 7.20 -6.39 9.39
C CYS A 54 7.97 -5.13 9.74
N TYR A 55 8.02 -4.77 11.01
CA TYR A 55 8.73 -3.56 11.39
C TYR A 55 9.55 -3.74 12.69
N GLU A 56 10.58 -2.91 12.80
CA GLU A 56 11.35 -2.73 14.03
C GLU A 56 11.45 -1.24 14.31
N ILE A 57 11.43 -0.89 15.61
CA ILE A 57 11.58 0.49 16.05
C ILE A 57 12.93 0.62 16.72
N LYS A 58 13.72 1.61 16.27
CA LYS A 58 15.03 1.88 16.83
C LYS A 58 15.35 3.37 16.74
N ASP A 59 15.70 3.98 17.87
CA ASP A 59 16.13 5.39 17.95
C ASP A 59 15.11 6.36 17.31
N GLY A 60 13.81 6.14 17.55
CA GLY A 60 12.75 6.99 17.04
C GLY A 60 12.43 6.79 15.57
N LYS A 61 12.97 5.73 14.96
CA LYS A 61 12.73 5.38 13.56
C LYS A 61 12.07 4.02 13.45
N VAL A 62 11.27 3.85 12.41
CA VAL A 62 10.69 2.55 12.06
C VAL A 62 11.41 2.02 10.82
N TYR A 63 11.81 0.76 10.89
CA TYR A 63 12.46 0.04 9.79
C TYR A 63 11.54 -1.07 9.35
N VAL A 64 11.17 -1.08 8.08
CA VAL A 64 10.15 -1.98 7.54
C VAL A 64 10.77 -2.91 6.52
N THR A 65 10.37 -4.17 6.58
CA THR A 65 10.72 -5.19 5.58
C THR A 65 9.46 -5.97 5.23
N VAL A 66 9.27 -6.24 3.96
CA VAL A 66 8.23 -7.16 3.49
C VAL A 66 8.94 -8.40 2.96
N ASN A 67 8.66 -9.55 3.57
CA ASN A 67 9.27 -10.83 3.18
C ASN A 67 8.59 -11.37 1.92
N HIS A 68 8.91 -10.79 0.78
CA HIS A 68 8.25 -11.07 -0.48
C HIS A 68 9.28 -11.17 -1.59
N VAL A 69 9.00 -12.01 -2.60
CA VAL A 69 9.83 -12.05 -3.80
C VAL A 69 9.82 -10.69 -4.48
N MET A 70 10.92 -10.35 -5.11
CA MET A 70 11.08 -9.07 -5.82
C MET A 70 11.52 -9.36 -7.26
N GLU A 71 10.66 -10.09 -7.99
CA GLU A 71 10.86 -10.44 -9.39
C GLU A 71 10.19 -9.41 -10.30
N GLU A 72 10.60 -9.30 -11.54
CA GLU A 72 10.10 -8.26 -12.46
C GLU A 72 8.58 -8.29 -12.64
N ASP A 73 7.97 -9.47 -12.64
CA ASP A 73 6.54 -9.65 -12.84
C ASP A 73 5.77 -9.89 -11.53
N HIS A 74 6.47 -9.99 -10.40
CA HIS A 74 5.84 -10.24 -9.10
C HIS A 74 6.68 -9.62 -7.99
N TYR A 75 6.26 -8.45 -7.51
CA TYR A 75 7.03 -7.71 -6.49
C TYR A 75 6.16 -6.72 -5.73
N ILE A 76 6.69 -6.26 -4.60
CA ILE A 76 6.09 -5.17 -3.83
C ILE A 76 6.48 -3.87 -4.51
N LYS A 77 5.49 -3.15 -5.01
CA LYS A 77 5.72 -1.94 -5.82
C LYS A 77 6.05 -0.72 -4.98
N TRP A 78 5.47 -0.62 -3.79
CA TRP A 78 5.78 0.49 -2.88
C TRP A 78 5.48 0.10 -1.44
N ILE A 79 6.05 0.90 -0.51
CA ILE A 79 5.73 0.91 0.90
C ILE A 79 5.36 2.35 1.25
N SER A 80 4.22 2.55 1.92
CA SER A 80 3.76 3.87 2.35
C SER A 80 3.62 3.95 3.85
N PHE A 81 4.13 5.02 4.43
CA PHE A 81 3.91 5.36 5.83
C PHE A 81 2.83 6.42 5.92
N VAL A 82 1.82 6.18 6.75
CA VAL A 82 0.69 7.09 6.92
C VAL A 82 0.51 7.40 8.40
N TYR A 83 0.61 8.66 8.78
CA TYR A 83 0.40 9.13 10.14
C TYR A 83 0.01 10.60 10.13
N ASP A 84 -0.85 11.00 11.06
CA ASP A 84 -1.40 12.35 11.12
C ASP A 84 -1.94 12.75 9.74
N ASP A 85 -1.47 13.84 9.17
CA ASP A 85 -1.87 14.30 7.83
C ASP A 85 -0.76 14.06 6.80
N ILE A 86 0.11 13.09 7.06
CA ILE A 86 1.32 12.85 6.25
C ILE A 86 1.27 11.46 5.64
N GLU A 87 1.62 11.39 4.37
CA GLU A 87 1.85 10.15 3.64
C GLU A 87 3.23 10.21 2.99
N ILE A 88 4.01 9.16 3.18
CA ILE A 88 5.32 9.05 2.55
C ILE A 88 5.38 7.72 1.83
N THR A 89 5.54 7.75 0.51
CA THR A 89 5.59 6.56 -0.30
C THR A 89 6.99 6.35 -0.87
N THR A 90 7.54 5.17 -0.64
CA THR A 90 8.79 4.74 -1.23
C THR A 90 8.48 3.74 -2.34
N HIS A 91 8.83 4.09 -3.57
CA HIS A 91 8.67 3.18 -4.71
C HIS A 91 9.84 2.21 -4.76
N LEU A 92 9.52 0.93 -4.95
CA LEU A 92 10.51 -0.14 -4.93
C LEU A 92 10.75 -0.67 -6.35
N THR A 93 11.88 -1.34 -6.54
CA THR A 93 12.24 -1.93 -7.81
C THR A 93 12.50 -3.42 -7.64
N PRO A 94 12.20 -4.24 -8.67
CA PRO A 94 12.56 -5.67 -8.63
C PRO A 94 14.06 -5.88 -8.44
N GLY A 95 14.41 -7.00 -7.84
CA GLY A 95 15.82 -7.38 -7.63
C GLY A 95 16.42 -6.88 -6.33
N LYS A 96 15.69 -6.10 -5.56
CA LYS A 96 16.14 -5.61 -4.25
C LYS A 96 15.14 -5.99 -3.17
N VAL A 97 15.62 -6.22 -1.95
CA VAL A 97 14.75 -6.53 -0.82
C VAL A 97 13.75 -5.38 -0.59
N ALA A 98 12.50 -5.72 -0.30
CA ALA A 98 11.45 -4.73 -0.07
C ALA A 98 11.61 -4.12 1.33
N THR A 99 12.28 -2.98 1.41
CA THR A 99 12.53 -2.27 2.67
C THR A 99 12.24 -0.79 2.53
N ALA A 100 11.88 -0.18 3.67
CA ALA A 100 11.73 1.27 3.78
C ALA A 100 11.95 1.67 5.23
N HIS A 101 12.27 2.92 5.48
CA HIS A 101 12.42 3.43 6.83
C HIS A 101 11.91 4.86 6.93
N GLY A 102 11.55 5.25 8.13
CA GLY A 102 11.05 6.60 8.36
C GLY A 102 10.90 6.91 9.85
N LYS A 103 10.23 8.02 10.13
CA LYS A 103 9.95 8.45 11.49
C LYS A 103 8.95 7.49 12.15
N TYR A 104 9.22 7.09 13.39
CA TYR A 104 8.26 6.35 14.17
C TYR A 104 7.20 7.30 14.75
N VAL A 105 5.94 6.96 14.55
CA VAL A 105 4.79 7.62 15.18
C VAL A 105 3.86 6.52 15.67
N LYS A 106 3.51 6.55 16.96
CA LYS A 106 2.61 5.55 17.53
C LYS A 106 1.26 5.56 16.78
N GLY A 107 0.79 4.38 16.41
CA GLY A 107 -0.46 4.24 15.68
C GLY A 107 -0.35 4.47 14.19
N MET A 108 0.85 4.75 13.68
CA MET A 108 1.05 4.90 12.24
C MET A 108 0.69 3.61 11.51
N LYS A 109 0.31 3.75 10.26
CA LYS A 109 0.01 2.60 9.39
C LYS A 109 1.06 2.47 8.31
N ILE A 110 1.42 1.23 8.04
CA ILE A 110 2.38 0.88 6.99
C ILE A 110 1.63 0.08 5.93
N TYR A 111 1.55 0.63 4.72
CA TYR A 111 0.94 -0.05 3.59
C TYR A 111 2.00 -0.60 2.66
N ALA A 112 1.70 -1.75 2.04
CA ALA A 112 2.52 -2.33 0.98
C ALA A 112 1.59 -2.85 -0.11
N TYR A 113 2.01 -2.72 -1.36
CA TYR A 113 1.22 -3.19 -2.48
C TYR A 113 2.00 -4.23 -3.30
N CYS A 114 1.42 -5.43 -3.41
CA CYS A 114 1.92 -6.49 -4.29
C CYS A 114 1.12 -6.44 -5.59
N ASN A 115 1.81 -6.42 -6.73
CA ASN A 115 1.13 -6.32 -8.03
C ASN A 115 0.21 -7.50 -8.34
N LYS A 116 0.39 -8.65 -7.68
CA LYS A 116 -0.46 -9.84 -7.86
C LYS A 116 -1.43 -10.09 -6.70
N HIS A 117 -1.10 -9.67 -5.49
CA HIS A 117 -1.89 -10.01 -4.30
C HIS A 117 -2.47 -8.80 -3.56
N GLY A 118 -2.39 -7.62 -4.16
CA GLY A 118 -3.12 -6.45 -3.67
C GLY A 118 -2.46 -5.66 -2.57
N LEU A 119 -3.30 -4.95 -1.81
CA LEU A 119 -2.88 -3.99 -0.79
C LEU A 119 -2.87 -4.64 0.59
N TRP A 120 -1.82 -4.35 1.36
CA TRP A 120 -1.62 -4.89 2.71
C TRP A 120 -1.30 -3.76 3.68
N VAL A 121 -1.70 -3.92 4.93
CA VAL A 121 -1.48 -2.89 5.95
C VAL A 121 -1.07 -3.52 7.28
N LYS A 122 -0.20 -2.82 8.00
CA LYS A 122 0.17 -3.12 9.37
C LYS A 122 0.09 -1.83 10.19
N GLU A 123 -0.60 -1.87 11.30
CA GLU A 123 -0.62 -0.76 12.25
C GLU A 123 0.52 -0.92 13.24
N VAL A 124 1.24 0.17 13.49
CA VAL A 124 2.38 0.19 14.42
C VAL A 124 1.89 0.58 15.82
N GLU A 125 2.19 -0.25 16.78
CA GLU A 125 1.85 -0.03 18.18
C GLU A 125 2.81 0.91 18.90
#